data_200c0a30ffe122c31eaa5c31a83f503f
#
_entry.id   200c0a30ffe122c31eaa5c31a83f503f
#
_cell.length_a   1.000
_cell.length_b   1.000
_cell.length_c   1.000
_cell.angle_alpha   90.00
_cell.angle_beta   90.00
_cell.angle_gamma   90.00
#
_symmetry.space_group_name_H-M   'P 1'
#
loop_
_entity.id
_entity.type
_entity.pdbx_description
1 polymer ?
#
loop_
_entity_poly.entity_id
_entity_poly.type
_entity_poly.pdbx_seq_one_letter_code
_entity_poly.pdbx_strand_id
1 'polypeptide(L)'
;MKRLVVVGAFAILLALTATWTGRAQQPPAATPPRFTGTSTAMDGKDLTIARRRFEPGARTYWHSHEHGQLLMVEQGRMRVQKRGQPMQELGVGGTDYTAPNIVHWHGAAPGETLVQINAGFGGAAKWFEEVTADDYSGKKR
;
A
#
# COMPACT_ATOMS: atom_id res chain seq x y z
N MET A 1 -94.42 20.91 35.98
CA MET A 1 -93.78 21.27 34.71
C MET A 1 -92.29 21.40 34.98
N LYS A 2 -91.50 20.41 34.55
CA LYS A 2 -90.04 20.39 34.77
C LYS A 2 -89.38 20.87 33.48
N ARG A 3 -88.62 21.97 33.56
CA ARG A 3 -87.82 22.48 32.40
C ARG A 3 -86.44 21.78 32.37
N LEU A 4 -86.22 21.11 31.27
CA LEU A 4 -84.97 20.45 30.98
C LEU A 4 -83.97 21.49 30.41
N VAL A 5 -82.82 21.73 31.08
CA VAL A 5 -81.79 22.58 30.59
C VAL A 5 -80.74 21.65 29.91
N VAL A 6 -80.58 21.79 28.60
CA VAL A 6 -79.52 21.09 27.84
C VAL A 6 -78.29 21.99 27.81
N VAL A 7 -77.26 21.57 28.46
CA VAL A 7 -75.93 22.22 28.39
C VAL A 7 -75.13 21.60 27.23
N GLY A 8 -75.01 22.37 26.16
CA GLY A 8 -74.14 21.96 25.02
C GLY A 8 -72.70 22.13 25.33
N ALA A 9 -71.95 21.07 25.36
CA ALA A 9 -70.47 21.10 25.45
C ALA A 9 -69.89 21.35 24.07
N PHE A 10 -69.34 22.55 23.85
CA PHE A 10 -68.49 22.84 22.67
C PHE A 10 -67.10 22.25 22.89
N ALA A 11 -66.73 21.18 22.17
CA ALA A 11 -65.40 20.66 22.11
C ALA A 11 -64.58 21.48 21.08
N ILE A 12 -63.67 22.29 21.57
CA ILE A 12 -62.69 23.01 20.71
C ILE A 12 -61.57 22.03 20.34
N LEU A 13 -61.55 21.58 19.08
CA LEU A 13 -60.47 20.79 18.52
C LEU A 13 -59.31 21.77 18.15
N LEU A 14 -58.26 21.84 18.98
CA LEU A 14 -57.03 22.49 18.62
C LEU A 14 -56.25 21.59 17.64
N ALA A 15 -56.26 21.92 16.36
CA ALA A 15 -55.39 21.31 15.36
C ALA A 15 -53.96 21.86 15.53
N LEU A 16 -53.06 21.09 16.14
CA LEU A 16 -51.63 21.35 16.16
C LEU A 16 -51.05 21.09 14.75
N THR A 17 -50.94 22.10 13.92
CA THR A 17 -50.15 22.01 12.66
C THR A 17 -48.66 22.07 13.01
N ALA A 18 -48.00 20.91 13.12
CA ALA A 18 -46.56 20.82 13.20
C ALA A 18 -45.95 21.26 11.84
N THR A 19 -45.44 22.49 11.79
CA THR A 19 -44.66 22.95 10.64
C THR A 19 -43.30 22.28 10.70
N TRP A 20 -43.12 21.22 9.92
CA TRP A 20 -41.84 20.54 9.72
C TRP A 20 -40.94 21.47 8.89
N THR A 21 -40.18 22.32 9.55
CA THR A 21 -39.10 23.06 8.88
C THR A 21 -37.99 22.08 8.56
N GLY A 22 -38.10 21.44 7.40
CA GLY A 22 -37.01 20.63 6.86
C GLY A 22 -35.77 21.52 6.72
N ARG A 23 -34.83 21.35 7.65
CA ARG A 23 -33.51 21.99 7.53
C ARG A 23 -32.85 21.35 6.32
N ALA A 24 -32.81 22.07 5.20
CA ALA A 24 -32.09 21.63 4.02
C ALA A 24 -30.65 21.31 4.44
N GLN A 25 -30.25 20.04 4.27
CA GLN A 25 -28.92 19.56 4.60
C GLN A 25 -27.96 20.28 3.66
N GLN A 26 -27.15 21.17 4.22
CA GLN A 26 -26.17 21.90 3.46
C GLN A 26 -25.21 20.87 2.81
N PRO A 27 -25.00 20.92 1.48
CA PRO A 27 -24.06 19.99 0.86
C PRO A 27 -22.70 20.10 1.53
N PRO A 28 -21.99 18.96 1.70
CA PRO A 28 -20.67 18.97 2.34
C PRO A 28 -19.77 19.97 1.63
N ALA A 29 -19.03 20.77 2.39
CA ALA A 29 -18.10 21.75 1.85
C ALA A 29 -17.13 21.05 0.89
N ALA A 30 -16.96 21.62 -0.30
CA ALA A 30 -16.04 21.08 -1.29
C ALA A 30 -14.64 21.00 -0.71
N THR A 31 -14.00 19.81 -0.79
CA THR A 31 -12.61 19.63 -0.36
C THR A 31 -11.73 20.52 -1.24
N PRO A 32 -10.87 21.36 -0.65
CA PRO A 32 -9.99 22.21 -1.44
C PRO A 32 -9.07 21.37 -2.33
N PRO A 33 -8.69 21.86 -3.52
CA PRO A 33 -7.79 21.12 -4.42
C PRO A 33 -6.46 20.85 -3.72
N ARG A 34 -5.96 19.62 -3.86
CA ARG A 34 -4.70 19.15 -3.24
C ARG A 34 -3.54 19.07 -4.23
N PHE A 35 -3.81 19.28 -5.50
CA PHE A 35 -2.83 19.19 -6.57
C PHE A 35 -2.88 20.45 -7.44
N THR A 36 -1.72 20.85 -7.94
CA THR A 36 -1.60 21.83 -9.02
C THR A 36 -1.59 21.05 -10.33
N GLY A 37 -2.43 21.43 -11.27
CA GLY A 37 -2.62 20.73 -12.53
C GLY A 37 -3.50 19.48 -12.41
N THR A 38 -3.45 18.59 -13.42
CA THR A 38 -4.25 17.37 -13.51
C THR A 38 -3.52 16.21 -12.90
N SER A 39 -4.16 15.51 -11.94
CA SER A 39 -3.66 14.28 -11.34
C SER A 39 -4.77 13.22 -11.33
N THR A 40 -4.49 12.03 -11.83
CA THR A 40 -5.41 10.91 -11.87
C THR A 40 -4.83 9.73 -11.10
N ALA A 41 -5.58 9.18 -10.16
CA ALA A 41 -5.22 7.92 -9.53
C ALA A 41 -5.40 6.78 -10.54
N MET A 42 -4.39 5.91 -10.61
CA MET A 42 -4.44 4.70 -11.43
C MET A 42 -4.74 3.48 -10.57
N ASP A 43 -5.25 2.41 -11.17
CA ASP A 43 -5.44 1.13 -10.52
C ASP A 43 -4.07 0.50 -10.19
N GLY A 44 -3.92 0.03 -8.97
CA GLY A 44 -2.70 -0.63 -8.47
C GLY A 44 -2.94 -2.09 -8.05
N LYS A 45 -3.97 -2.75 -8.59
CA LYS A 45 -4.30 -4.15 -8.22
C LYS A 45 -3.19 -5.14 -8.52
N ASP A 46 -2.35 -4.83 -9.51
CA ASP A 46 -1.22 -5.66 -9.89
C ASP A 46 0.00 -5.49 -8.97
N LEU A 47 -0.03 -4.47 -8.11
CA LEU A 47 1.07 -4.22 -7.18
C LEU A 47 0.96 -5.13 -5.97
N THR A 48 2.06 -5.80 -5.65
CA THR A 48 2.24 -6.55 -4.40
C THR A 48 3.30 -5.86 -3.55
N ILE A 49 2.98 -5.58 -2.29
CA ILE A 49 3.93 -5.00 -1.35
C ILE A 49 4.11 -5.95 -0.18
N ALA A 50 5.35 -6.27 0.13
CA ALA A 50 5.72 -7.11 1.28
C ALA A 50 6.91 -6.50 2.02
N ARG A 51 6.87 -6.55 3.34
CA ARG A 51 8.04 -6.33 4.19
C ARG A 51 8.66 -7.68 4.50
N ARG A 52 9.97 -7.85 4.23
CA ARG A 52 10.70 -9.10 4.47
C ARG A 52 11.92 -8.86 5.33
N ARG A 53 12.08 -9.71 6.35
CA ARG A 53 13.26 -9.76 7.20
C ARG A 53 14.18 -10.91 6.73
N PHE A 54 15.48 -10.60 6.64
CA PHE A 54 16.54 -11.55 6.42
C PHE A 54 17.52 -11.51 7.60
N GLU A 55 17.88 -12.67 8.10
CA GLU A 55 18.96 -12.79 9.08
C GLU A 55 20.32 -12.53 8.41
N PRO A 56 21.38 -12.21 9.18
CA PRO A 56 22.70 -11.94 8.62
C PRO A 56 23.14 -13.01 7.61
N GLY A 57 23.50 -12.60 6.40
CA GLY A 57 23.94 -13.50 5.32
C GLY A 57 22.82 -14.26 4.60
N ALA A 58 21.57 -14.24 5.10
CA ALA A 58 20.44 -14.83 4.40
C ALA A 58 20.13 -14.10 3.11
N ARG A 59 19.80 -14.83 2.07
CA ARG A 59 19.58 -14.30 0.72
C ARG A 59 18.59 -15.14 -0.06
N THR A 60 18.03 -14.57 -1.11
CA THR A 60 17.24 -15.31 -2.09
C THR A 60 18.16 -16.20 -2.96
N TYR A 61 17.58 -17.15 -3.65
CA TYR A 61 18.18 -17.74 -4.84
C TYR A 61 18.17 -16.72 -5.97
N TRP A 62 18.87 -16.99 -7.06
CA TRP A 62 18.71 -16.28 -8.30
C TRP A 62 17.26 -16.39 -8.76
N HIS A 63 16.64 -15.29 -9.16
CA HIS A 63 15.26 -15.26 -9.62
C HIS A 63 15.02 -14.07 -10.56
N SER A 64 13.90 -14.09 -11.24
CA SER A 64 13.43 -12.95 -12.04
C SER A 64 11.93 -12.77 -11.83
N HIS A 65 11.45 -11.55 -12.12
CA HIS A 65 10.03 -11.21 -12.09
C HIS A 65 9.59 -10.80 -13.50
N GLU A 66 8.43 -11.28 -13.93
CA GLU A 66 7.90 -11.00 -15.27
C GLU A 66 7.77 -9.50 -15.54
N HIS A 67 7.30 -8.72 -14.57
CA HIS A 67 7.09 -7.28 -14.70
C HIS A 67 8.07 -6.42 -13.89
N GLY A 68 9.09 -7.04 -13.30
CA GLY A 68 10.12 -6.36 -12.51
C GLY A 68 9.78 -6.24 -11.03
N GLN A 69 10.72 -5.65 -10.28
CA GLN A 69 10.63 -5.48 -8.83
C GLN A 69 11.36 -4.21 -8.39
N LEU A 70 10.82 -3.54 -7.37
CA LEU A 70 11.52 -2.50 -6.62
C LEU A 70 11.78 -3.00 -5.20
N LEU A 71 13.02 -2.83 -4.74
CA LEU A 71 13.45 -3.11 -3.38
C LEU A 71 13.84 -1.80 -2.70
N MET A 72 13.55 -1.67 -1.41
CA MET A 72 13.97 -0.56 -0.57
C MET A 72 14.45 -1.08 0.78
N VAL A 73 15.61 -0.62 1.24
CA VAL A 73 16.16 -0.97 2.56
C VAL A 73 15.48 -0.13 3.64
N GLU A 74 14.81 -0.79 4.57
CA GLU A 74 14.19 -0.14 5.73
C GLU A 74 15.14 -0.18 6.95
N GLN A 75 15.86 -1.30 7.15
CA GLN A 75 16.83 -1.48 8.23
C GLN A 75 18.00 -2.34 7.76
N GLY A 76 19.18 -2.07 8.29
CA GLY A 76 20.39 -2.84 8.01
C GLY A 76 20.98 -2.54 6.63
N ARG A 77 21.54 -3.56 6.00
CA ARG A 77 22.27 -3.45 4.74
C ARG A 77 21.91 -4.59 3.80
N MET A 78 21.52 -4.23 2.60
CA MET A 78 21.16 -5.17 1.53
C MET A 78 22.33 -5.38 0.59
N ARG A 79 22.57 -6.62 0.21
CA ARG A 79 23.34 -6.98 -0.98
C ARG A 79 22.39 -7.37 -2.09
N VAL A 80 22.65 -6.88 -3.29
CA VAL A 80 21.88 -7.17 -4.50
C VAL A 80 22.79 -7.30 -5.70
N GLN A 81 22.47 -8.21 -6.59
CA GLN A 81 23.22 -8.38 -7.83
C GLN A 81 22.30 -8.79 -8.97
N LYS A 82 22.42 -8.11 -10.09
CA LYS A 82 21.86 -8.54 -11.38
C LYS A 82 22.86 -9.43 -12.09
N ARG A 83 22.42 -10.52 -12.70
CA ARG A 83 23.32 -11.47 -13.36
C ARG A 83 24.21 -10.77 -14.39
N GLY A 84 25.50 -11.04 -14.33
CA GLY A 84 26.48 -10.39 -15.19
C GLY A 84 26.93 -8.98 -14.78
N GLN A 85 26.39 -8.45 -13.68
CA GLN A 85 26.78 -7.16 -13.13
C GLN A 85 27.49 -7.31 -11.78
N PRO A 86 28.27 -6.31 -11.35
CA PRO A 86 28.85 -6.31 -10.01
C PRO A 86 27.77 -6.35 -8.92
N MET A 87 28.05 -7.04 -7.82
CA MET A 87 27.23 -6.98 -6.61
C MET A 87 27.30 -5.55 -6.03
N GLN A 88 26.16 -5.07 -5.56
CA GLN A 88 26.02 -3.79 -4.89
C GLN A 88 25.61 -3.99 -3.43
N GLU A 89 26.04 -3.07 -2.57
CA GLU A 89 25.64 -3.03 -1.18
C GLU A 89 24.92 -1.71 -0.89
N LEU A 90 23.70 -1.77 -0.34
CA LEU A 90 22.79 -0.64 -0.13
C LEU A 90 22.42 -0.54 1.35
N GLY A 91 22.61 0.65 1.93
CA GLY A 91 22.18 0.97 3.29
C GLY A 91 20.72 1.46 3.35
N VAL A 92 20.29 1.88 4.54
CA VAL A 92 18.91 2.38 4.80
C VAL A 92 18.53 3.49 3.82
N GLY A 93 17.33 3.40 3.25
CA GLY A 93 16.82 4.28 2.19
C GLY A 93 17.32 3.92 0.79
N GLY A 94 18.34 3.07 0.67
CA GLY A 94 18.82 2.56 -0.62
C GLY A 94 17.74 1.76 -1.34
N THR A 95 17.66 1.93 -2.66
CA THR A 95 16.68 1.26 -3.51
C THR A 95 17.37 0.58 -4.69
N ASP A 96 16.81 -0.56 -5.12
CA ASP A 96 17.16 -1.23 -6.37
C ASP A 96 15.91 -1.50 -7.18
N TYR A 97 15.88 -1.00 -8.40
CA TYR A 97 14.89 -1.39 -9.40
C TYR A 97 15.48 -2.44 -10.33
N THR A 98 14.83 -3.59 -10.37
CA THR A 98 15.15 -4.66 -11.32
C THR A 98 14.08 -4.71 -12.38
N ALA A 99 14.46 -4.47 -13.63
CA ALA A 99 13.55 -4.46 -14.79
C ALA A 99 12.94 -5.86 -15.07
N PRO A 100 11.87 -5.94 -15.87
CA PRO A 100 11.23 -7.19 -16.25
C PRO A 100 12.22 -8.25 -16.76
N ASN A 101 12.05 -9.49 -16.26
CA ASN A 101 12.82 -10.67 -16.63
C ASN A 101 14.34 -10.63 -16.34
N ILE A 102 14.85 -9.59 -15.70
CA ILE A 102 16.26 -9.56 -15.28
C ILE A 102 16.47 -10.50 -14.10
N VAL A 103 17.40 -11.45 -14.28
CA VAL A 103 17.79 -12.41 -13.24
C VAL A 103 18.64 -11.69 -12.20
N HIS A 104 18.24 -11.79 -10.94
CA HIS A 104 18.93 -11.14 -9.81
C HIS A 104 18.78 -11.94 -8.54
N TRP A 105 19.51 -11.55 -7.51
CA TRP A 105 19.31 -11.98 -6.13
C TRP A 105 19.48 -10.78 -5.20
N HIS A 106 18.92 -10.90 -3.98
CA HIS A 106 19.09 -9.93 -2.91
C HIS A 106 19.04 -10.61 -1.54
N GLY A 107 19.59 -9.96 -0.52
CA GLY A 107 19.62 -10.48 0.84
C GLY A 107 20.39 -9.58 1.79
N ALA A 108 20.53 -10.03 3.05
CA ALA A 108 21.24 -9.33 4.09
C ALA A 108 22.76 -9.37 3.85
N ALA A 109 23.46 -8.29 4.19
CA ALA A 109 24.91 -8.29 4.30
C ALA A 109 25.39 -9.22 5.46
N PRO A 110 26.66 -9.65 5.47
CA PRO A 110 27.18 -10.41 6.60
C PRO A 110 27.14 -9.56 7.88
N GLY A 111 26.73 -10.17 9.00
CA GLY A 111 26.77 -9.52 10.30
C GLY A 111 25.62 -8.56 10.61
N GLU A 112 24.74 -8.28 9.68
CA GLU A 112 23.58 -7.40 9.87
C GLU A 112 22.28 -8.08 9.45
N THR A 113 21.22 -7.86 10.24
CA THR A 113 19.86 -8.18 9.83
C THR A 113 19.37 -7.13 8.83
N LEU A 114 18.72 -7.57 7.76
CA LEU A 114 18.07 -6.70 6.79
C LEU A 114 16.55 -6.73 6.99
N VAL A 115 15.92 -5.57 7.00
CA VAL A 115 14.49 -5.43 6.72
C VAL A 115 14.35 -4.64 5.42
N GLN A 116 13.67 -5.24 4.46
CA GLN A 116 13.43 -4.60 3.16
C GLN A 116 11.95 -4.57 2.81
N ILE A 117 11.55 -3.57 2.04
CA ILE A 117 10.25 -3.51 1.38
C ILE A 117 10.45 -3.99 -0.06
N ASN A 118 9.61 -4.93 -0.46
CA ASN A 118 9.52 -5.44 -1.82
C ASN A 118 8.26 -4.90 -2.46
N ALA A 119 8.36 -4.25 -3.59
CA ALA A 119 7.23 -3.93 -4.44
C ALA A 119 7.36 -4.70 -5.76
N GLY A 120 6.46 -5.65 -5.97
CA GLY A 120 6.34 -6.40 -7.23
C GLY A 120 5.29 -5.75 -8.12
N PHE A 121 5.50 -5.77 -9.42
CA PHE A 121 4.63 -5.15 -10.42
C PHE A 121 3.71 -6.18 -11.11
N GLY A 122 3.39 -7.27 -10.41
CA GLY A 122 2.58 -8.37 -10.92
C GLY A 122 3.40 -9.42 -11.69
N GLY A 123 2.69 -10.36 -12.31
CA GLY A 123 3.31 -11.48 -13.03
C GLY A 123 3.93 -12.54 -12.13
N ALA A 124 4.48 -13.58 -12.76
CA ALA A 124 5.11 -14.70 -12.06
C ALA A 124 6.58 -14.44 -11.74
N ALA A 125 7.05 -15.01 -10.64
CA ALA A 125 8.47 -15.12 -10.34
C ALA A 125 9.02 -16.46 -10.87
N LYS A 126 10.19 -16.43 -11.50
CA LYS A 126 10.92 -17.61 -11.93
C LYS A 126 12.18 -17.78 -11.09
N TRP A 127 12.36 -18.96 -10.51
CA TRP A 127 13.47 -19.29 -9.62
C TRP A 127 14.53 -20.12 -10.36
N PHE A 128 15.79 -19.89 -10.00
CA PHE A 128 16.97 -20.56 -10.56
C PHE A 128 17.82 -21.16 -9.43
N GLU A 129 19.11 -21.31 -9.66
CA GLU A 129 20.07 -21.90 -8.74
C GLU A 129 20.35 -21.02 -7.51
N GLU A 130 20.94 -21.65 -6.50
CA GLU A 130 21.42 -20.95 -5.30
C GLU A 130 22.55 -19.98 -5.63
N VAL A 131 22.59 -18.86 -4.92
CA VAL A 131 23.69 -17.87 -5.01
C VAL A 131 24.92 -18.44 -4.34
N THR A 132 26.01 -18.60 -5.08
CA THR A 132 27.27 -19.12 -4.55
C THR A 132 27.90 -18.17 -3.52
N ALA A 133 28.84 -18.68 -2.71
CA ALA A 133 29.60 -17.86 -1.79
C ALA A 133 30.43 -16.76 -2.51
N ASP A 134 30.91 -17.07 -3.70
CA ASP A 134 31.69 -16.12 -4.50
C ASP A 134 30.80 -14.99 -5.07
N ASP A 135 29.64 -15.32 -5.63
CA ASP A 135 28.67 -14.33 -6.09
C ASP A 135 28.21 -13.44 -4.91
N TYR A 136 27.89 -14.08 -3.75
CA TYR A 136 27.47 -13.34 -2.56
C TYR A 136 28.58 -12.42 -2.02
N SER A 137 29.85 -12.83 -2.07
CA SER A 137 30.98 -11.99 -1.61
C SER A 137 31.38 -10.90 -2.60
N GLY A 138 30.81 -10.90 -3.81
CA GLY A 138 31.16 -9.95 -4.87
C GLY A 138 32.53 -10.20 -5.48
N LYS A 139 33.12 -11.39 -5.27
CA LYS A 139 34.38 -11.74 -5.95
C LYS A 139 34.13 -11.81 -7.46
N LYS A 140 34.91 -11.03 -8.21
CA LYS A 140 34.92 -11.12 -9.67
C LYS A 140 35.47 -12.49 -10.06
N ARG A 141 34.77 -13.20 -10.91
CA ARG A 141 35.29 -14.36 -11.66
C ARG A 141 36.20 -13.89 -12.77
#